data_6da57da737fede4e7cca6807c3fae107
#
_entry.id   6da57da737fede4e7cca6807c3fae107
#
_cell.length_a   1.000
_cell.length_b   1.000
_cell.length_c   1.000
_cell.angle_alpha   90.00
_cell.angle_beta   90.00
_cell.angle_gamma   90.00
#
_symmetry.space_group_name_H-M   'P 1'
#
loop_
_entity.id
_entity.type
_entity.pdbx_description
1 polymer ?
#
loop_
_entity_poly.entity_id
_entity_poly.type
_entity_poly.pdbx_seq_one_letter_code
_entity_poly.pdbx_strand_id
1 'polypeptide(L)'
;MGRYLTNEQISAFRNDGFLVVPDFVPAHRCLELRERALQLAKQHVPAPDQATVFTADGKPLHASDDYFLSSGEQIRCFFEKDAFDERGQLRAEPHLSLNKLGHAMHDLDPVFDAFSRTPELAAVAHDIGMSDPLLLQSMYIFKQAHIGGEVTCHTDHTYLWTEPRTVVGFWFAIDDATRENGCMWAVPGGHRLPVRSRSRLNESRTATVTDVIDPEPYPLDSLVCLEAKRGTLVLLDGAVPHLSAANTSDKPRHAYTIHAIDGVAKYLDDNWLQRPTLPLRGFSDN
;
A
#
# COMPACT_ATOMS: atom_id res chain seq x y z
N MET A 1 10.62 6.01 -24.40
CA MET A 1 9.54 6.70 -23.65
C MET A 1 9.98 8.13 -23.31
N GLY A 2 9.07 9.13 -23.38
CA GLY A 2 9.39 10.48 -22.92
C GLY A 2 9.52 10.52 -21.41
N ARG A 3 10.32 11.44 -20.87
CA ARG A 3 10.45 11.67 -19.43
C ARG A 3 9.20 12.39 -18.90
N TYR A 4 8.72 11.97 -17.74
CA TYR A 4 7.58 12.60 -17.02
C TYR A 4 8.06 13.52 -15.89
N LEU A 5 9.01 13.06 -15.06
CA LEU A 5 9.55 13.80 -13.94
C LEU A 5 10.68 14.75 -14.36
N THR A 6 10.79 15.91 -13.69
CA THR A 6 11.93 16.80 -13.88
C THR A 6 13.19 16.24 -13.23
N ASN A 7 14.36 16.77 -13.59
CA ASN A 7 15.62 16.37 -12.95
C ASN A 7 15.63 16.68 -11.44
N GLU A 8 15.02 17.78 -11.04
CA GLU A 8 14.89 18.19 -9.64
C GLU A 8 14.01 17.19 -8.87
N GLN A 9 12.90 16.75 -9.44
CA GLN A 9 12.02 15.75 -8.85
C GLN A 9 12.72 14.40 -8.70
N ILE A 10 13.44 13.94 -9.71
CA ILE A 10 14.23 12.71 -9.64
C ILE A 10 15.33 12.82 -8.58
N SER A 11 15.98 13.96 -8.49
CA SER A 11 17.01 14.20 -7.47
C SER A 11 16.41 14.23 -6.05
N ALA A 12 15.24 14.85 -5.88
CA ALA A 12 14.51 14.85 -4.61
C ALA A 12 14.14 13.42 -4.18
N PHE A 13 13.56 12.61 -5.08
CA PHE A 13 13.25 11.20 -4.79
C PHE A 13 14.50 10.43 -4.34
N ARG A 14 15.62 10.58 -5.05
CA ARG A 14 16.89 9.90 -4.70
C ARG A 14 17.48 10.37 -3.36
N ASN A 15 17.26 11.62 -3.00
CA ASN A 15 17.77 12.18 -1.76
C ASN A 15 16.90 11.83 -0.56
N ASP A 16 15.58 11.92 -0.70
CA ASP A 16 14.66 11.82 0.42
C ASP A 16 14.03 10.42 0.54
N GLY A 17 14.03 9.63 -0.56
CA GLY A 17 13.38 8.31 -0.63
C GLY A 17 11.88 8.42 -0.87
N PHE A 18 11.35 9.63 -1.06
CA PHE A 18 9.96 9.86 -1.46
C PHE A 18 9.84 11.11 -2.33
N LEU A 19 8.72 11.22 -3.04
CA LEU A 19 8.39 12.38 -3.86
C LEU A 19 6.88 12.62 -3.87
N VAL A 20 6.46 13.86 -3.66
CA VAL A 20 5.06 14.29 -3.79
C VAL A 20 4.89 14.96 -5.16
N VAL A 21 3.98 14.43 -5.98
CA VAL A 21 3.66 14.94 -7.33
C VAL A 21 2.19 15.39 -7.32
N PRO A 22 1.91 16.68 -7.09
CA PRO A 22 0.53 17.21 -7.10
C PRO A 22 -0.11 17.08 -8.48
N ASP A 23 -1.44 17.03 -8.51
CA ASP A 23 -2.27 17.04 -9.73
C ASP A 23 -1.91 15.96 -10.77
N PHE A 24 -1.34 14.83 -10.30
CA PHE A 24 -0.97 13.71 -11.16
C PHE A 24 -2.22 13.00 -11.73
N VAL A 25 -3.24 12.83 -10.91
CA VAL A 25 -4.49 12.15 -11.28
C VAL A 25 -5.62 13.16 -11.39
N PRO A 26 -6.30 13.27 -12.56
CA PRO A 26 -7.48 14.12 -12.68
C PRO A 26 -8.60 13.73 -11.70
N ALA A 27 -9.31 14.72 -11.15
CA ALA A 27 -10.32 14.50 -10.12
C ALA A 27 -11.40 13.49 -10.52
N HIS A 28 -11.82 13.46 -11.78
CA HIS A 28 -12.82 12.50 -12.27
C HIS A 28 -12.34 11.05 -12.20
N ARG A 29 -11.03 10.80 -12.43
CA ARG A 29 -10.44 9.45 -12.30
C ARG A 29 -10.38 9.00 -10.83
N CYS A 30 -10.10 9.92 -9.91
CA CYS A 30 -10.20 9.63 -8.48
C CYS A 30 -11.63 9.23 -8.07
N LEU A 31 -12.65 9.93 -8.59
CA LEU A 31 -14.04 9.60 -8.32
C LEU A 31 -14.43 8.23 -8.90
N GLU A 32 -14.01 7.93 -10.14
CA GLU A 32 -14.22 6.63 -10.77
C GLU A 32 -13.64 5.47 -9.93
N LEU A 33 -12.39 5.60 -9.47
CA LEU A 33 -11.76 4.60 -8.59
C LEU A 33 -12.52 4.46 -7.27
N ARG A 34 -12.96 5.57 -6.67
CA ARG A 34 -13.72 5.57 -5.43
C ARG A 34 -15.06 4.84 -5.58
N GLU A 35 -15.81 5.15 -6.61
CA GLU A 35 -17.09 4.50 -6.91
C GLU A 35 -16.89 3.00 -7.15
N ARG A 36 -15.87 2.64 -7.94
CA ARG A 36 -15.56 1.24 -8.21
C ARG A 36 -15.13 0.49 -6.95
N ALA A 37 -14.30 1.07 -6.11
CA ALA A 37 -13.90 0.47 -4.84
C ALA A 37 -15.10 0.21 -3.91
N LEU A 38 -16.05 1.14 -3.83
CA LEU A 38 -17.28 0.96 -3.05
C LEU A 38 -18.17 -0.15 -3.61
N GLN A 39 -18.22 -0.32 -4.94
CA GLN A 39 -18.93 -1.45 -5.57
C GLN A 39 -18.25 -2.78 -5.23
N LEU A 40 -16.93 -2.86 -5.38
CA LEU A 40 -16.14 -4.05 -5.04
C LEU A 40 -16.26 -4.39 -3.55
N ALA A 41 -16.23 -3.39 -2.67
CA ALA A 41 -16.45 -3.59 -1.25
C ALA A 41 -17.78 -4.28 -0.95
N LYS A 42 -18.88 -3.79 -1.58
CA LYS A 42 -20.21 -4.41 -1.43
C LYS A 42 -20.31 -5.82 -2.01
N GLN A 43 -19.55 -6.11 -3.08
CA GLN A 43 -19.56 -7.42 -3.74
C GLN A 43 -18.72 -8.47 -2.99
N HIS A 44 -17.62 -8.06 -2.36
CA HIS A 44 -16.61 -8.96 -1.80
C HIS A 44 -16.54 -8.92 -0.26
N VAL A 45 -17.34 -8.07 0.41
CA VAL A 45 -17.33 -8.04 1.87
C VAL A 45 -17.83 -9.38 2.41
N PRO A 46 -17.03 -10.08 3.24
CA PRO A 46 -17.45 -11.32 3.85
C PRO A 46 -18.50 -11.08 4.93
N ALA A 47 -19.23 -12.13 5.31
CA ALA A 47 -20.09 -12.07 6.48
C ALA A 47 -19.27 -11.76 7.75
N PRO A 48 -19.84 -11.07 8.76
CA PRO A 48 -19.10 -10.65 9.95
C PRO A 48 -18.39 -11.78 10.71
N ASP A 49 -18.94 -12.98 10.69
CA ASP A 49 -18.37 -14.20 11.29
C ASP A 49 -17.17 -14.78 10.51
N GLN A 50 -16.95 -14.29 9.29
CA GLN A 50 -15.82 -14.64 8.42
C GLN A 50 -14.86 -13.46 8.22
N ALA A 51 -15.03 -12.41 9.02
CA ALA A 51 -14.31 -11.17 8.89
C ALA A 51 -12.85 -11.32 9.33
N THR A 52 -11.93 -10.96 8.45
CA THR A 52 -10.52 -10.79 8.78
C THR A 52 -10.23 -9.34 9.15
N VAL A 53 -9.78 -9.12 10.38
CA VAL A 53 -9.41 -7.81 10.92
C VAL A 53 -7.95 -7.52 10.58
N PHE A 54 -7.67 -6.38 9.98
CA PHE A 54 -6.31 -5.93 9.75
C PHE A 54 -5.79 -5.15 10.97
N THR A 55 -4.63 -5.58 11.52
CA THR A 55 -3.92 -4.84 12.56
C THR A 55 -2.52 -4.51 12.08
N ALA A 56 -2.14 -3.24 12.17
CA ALA A 56 -0.83 -2.76 11.76
C ALA A 56 0.26 -2.97 12.83
N ASP A 57 -0.10 -3.48 14.00
CA ASP A 57 0.80 -3.64 15.15
C ASP A 57 1.59 -4.96 15.16
N GLY A 58 1.61 -5.66 14.02
CA GLY A 58 2.40 -6.90 13.85
C GLY A 58 1.96 -8.07 14.72
N LYS A 59 0.84 -7.96 15.44
CA LYS A 59 0.31 -9.08 16.22
C LYS A 59 -0.40 -10.09 15.32
N PRO A 60 -0.29 -11.38 15.64
CA PRO A 60 -0.52 -12.48 14.69
C PRO A 60 -1.97 -12.82 14.37
N LEU A 61 -2.93 -11.91 14.50
CA LEU A 61 -4.31 -12.20 14.07
C LEU A 61 -4.40 -12.54 12.58
N HIS A 62 -3.45 -12.04 11.76
CA HIS A 62 -3.38 -12.34 10.32
C HIS A 62 -2.22 -13.25 9.94
N ALA A 63 -1.23 -13.40 10.82
CA ALA A 63 0.01 -14.10 10.50
C ALA A 63 -0.23 -15.57 10.10
N SER A 64 -1.33 -16.17 10.53
CA SER A 64 -1.75 -17.54 10.22
C SER A 64 -3.14 -17.63 9.56
N ASP A 65 -3.65 -16.54 9.00
CA ASP A 65 -4.96 -16.49 8.37
C ASP A 65 -4.84 -16.83 6.87
N ASP A 66 -5.36 -17.98 6.47
CA ASP A 66 -5.39 -18.41 5.07
C ASP A 66 -6.08 -17.40 4.16
N TYR A 67 -7.08 -16.67 4.66
CA TYR A 67 -7.74 -15.61 3.92
C TYR A 67 -6.76 -14.49 3.58
N PHE A 68 -5.88 -14.09 4.50
CA PHE A 68 -4.83 -13.11 4.23
C PHE A 68 -3.73 -13.71 3.34
N LEU A 69 -3.16 -14.86 3.71
CA LEU A 69 -2.00 -15.45 3.01
C LEU A 69 -2.28 -15.79 1.54
N SER A 70 -3.54 -16.15 1.20
CA SER A 70 -3.94 -16.46 -0.18
C SER A 70 -4.53 -15.26 -0.94
N SER A 71 -4.44 -14.03 -0.41
CA SER A 71 -5.04 -12.86 -1.04
C SER A 71 -4.20 -12.23 -2.17
N GLY A 72 -2.97 -12.70 -2.40
CA GLY A 72 -2.06 -12.14 -3.42
C GLY A 72 -2.60 -12.15 -4.86
N GLU A 73 -3.52 -13.09 -5.17
CA GLU A 73 -4.16 -13.25 -6.48
C GLU A 73 -5.67 -13.00 -6.44
N GLN A 74 -6.16 -12.26 -5.44
CA GLN A 74 -7.58 -12.08 -5.19
C GLN A 74 -7.92 -10.61 -4.92
N ILE A 75 -9.22 -10.30 -4.98
CA ILE A 75 -9.78 -9.06 -4.41
C ILE A 75 -10.48 -9.45 -3.12
N ARG A 76 -9.92 -9.06 -1.97
CA ARG A 76 -10.45 -9.37 -0.65
C ARG A 76 -10.60 -8.14 0.21
N CYS A 77 -11.59 -8.19 1.11
CA CYS A 77 -11.89 -7.14 2.07
C CYS A 77 -11.27 -7.46 3.43
N PHE A 78 -10.66 -6.44 4.04
CA PHE A 78 -10.11 -6.52 5.39
C PHE A 78 -10.74 -5.44 6.24
N PHE A 79 -11.18 -5.78 7.47
CA PHE A 79 -11.88 -4.88 8.36
C PHE A 79 -10.91 -4.06 9.22
N GLU A 80 -11.35 -2.87 9.64
CA GLU A 80 -10.70 -2.11 10.70
C GLU A 80 -10.88 -2.81 12.05
N LYS A 81 -9.87 -2.72 12.91
CA LYS A 81 -9.92 -3.29 14.27
C LYS A 81 -11.05 -2.68 15.08
N ASP A 82 -11.19 -1.35 15.01
CA ASP A 82 -12.18 -0.61 15.78
C ASP A 82 -13.59 -0.61 15.15
N ALA A 83 -13.77 -1.37 14.06
CA ALA A 83 -15.07 -1.61 13.45
C ALA A 83 -16.00 -2.48 14.29
N PHE A 84 -15.44 -3.25 15.23
CA PHE A 84 -16.21 -4.17 16.08
C PHE A 84 -16.40 -3.63 17.48
N ASP A 85 -17.55 -3.93 18.07
CA ASP A 85 -17.84 -3.65 19.47
C ASP A 85 -17.25 -4.76 20.40
N GLU A 86 -17.42 -4.62 21.70
CA GLU A 86 -16.95 -5.57 22.72
C GLU A 86 -17.59 -6.98 22.59
N ARG A 87 -18.69 -7.10 21.84
CA ARG A 87 -19.40 -8.35 21.56
C ARG A 87 -19.00 -8.95 20.20
N GLY A 88 -18.04 -8.31 19.48
CA GLY A 88 -17.63 -8.74 18.15
C GLY A 88 -18.62 -8.41 17.04
N GLN A 89 -19.56 -7.48 17.28
CA GLN A 89 -20.52 -7.04 16.27
C GLN A 89 -20.02 -5.76 15.59
N LEU A 90 -20.27 -5.65 14.28
CA LEU A 90 -19.94 -4.44 13.54
C LEU A 90 -20.74 -3.23 14.07
N ARG A 91 -20.04 -2.11 14.26
CA ARG A 91 -20.62 -0.83 14.70
C ARG A 91 -21.35 -0.09 13.58
N ALA A 92 -21.09 -0.43 12.33
CA ALA A 92 -21.66 0.17 11.13
C ALA A 92 -21.86 -0.89 10.04
N GLU A 93 -22.45 -0.47 8.91
CA GLU A 93 -22.57 -1.32 7.74
C GLU A 93 -21.22 -1.91 7.33
N PRO A 94 -21.14 -3.19 6.90
CA PRO A 94 -19.89 -3.87 6.62
C PRO A 94 -18.94 -3.10 5.70
N HIS A 95 -19.45 -2.51 4.61
CA HIS A 95 -18.64 -1.78 3.66
C HIS A 95 -18.08 -0.43 4.20
N LEU A 96 -18.66 0.09 5.30
CA LEU A 96 -18.18 1.28 6.01
C LEU A 96 -17.22 0.93 7.16
N SER A 97 -16.97 -0.35 7.36
CA SER A 97 -16.13 -0.89 8.43
C SER A 97 -14.79 -1.43 7.91
N LEU A 98 -14.53 -1.26 6.61
CA LEU A 98 -13.34 -1.78 5.96
C LEU A 98 -12.11 -0.89 6.17
N ASN A 99 -10.98 -1.55 6.41
CA ASN A 99 -9.64 -0.98 6.32
C ASN A 99 -9.21 -0.86 4.87
N LYS A 100 -9.24 -1.97 4.12
CA LYS A 100 -8.77 -2.02 2.72
C LYS A 100 -9.41 -3.13 1.89
N LEU A 101 -9.32 -2.97 0.58
CA LEU A 101 -9.35 -4.03 -0.42
C LEU A 101 -7.91 -4.36 -0.85
N GLY A 102 -7.60 -5.60 -1.06
CA GLY A 102 -6.28 -6.06 -1.53
C GLY A 102 -6.38 -7.48 -2.12
N HIS A 103 -5.48 -7.96 -2.94
CA HIS A 103 -4.20 -7.31 -3.28
C HIS A 103 -3.95 -7.34 -4.80
N ALA A 104 -4.93 -7.79 -5.63
CA ALA A 104 -4.77 -7.94 -7.07
C ALA A 104 -5.79 -7.15 -7.92
N MET A 105 -6.31 -6.03 -7.42
CA MET A 105 -7.28 -5.20 -8.16
C MET A 105 -6.72 -4.73 -9.51
N HIS A 106 -5.44 -4.35 -9.55
CA HIS A 106 -4.73 -3.91 -10.75
C HIS A 106 -4.67 -4.95 -11.89
N ASP A 107 -5.03 -6.22 -11.61
CA ASP A 107 -5.09 -7.29 -12.59
C ASP A 107 -6.50 -7.84 -12.80
N LEU A 108 -7.33 -7.82 -11.76
CA LEU A 108 -8.62 -8.52 -11.76
C LEU A 108 -9.83 -7.60 -11.97
N ASP A 109 -9.64 -6.29 -11.88
CA ASP A 109 -10.71 -5.32 -12.08
C ASP A 109 -10.39 -4.37 -13.23
N PRO A 110 -11.25 -4.24 -14.24
CA PRO A 110 -10.93 -3.49 -15.46
C PRO A 110 -10.73 -1.99 -15.21
N VAL A 111 -11.36 -1.39 -14.19
CA VAL A 111 -11.19 0.04 -13.87
C VAL A 111 -9.83 0.25 -13.20
N PHE A 112 -9.45 -0.61 -12.26
CA PHE A 112 -8.15 -0.56 -11.60
C PHE A 112 -7.01 -0.99 -12.53
N ASP A 113 -7.24 -1.95 -13.43
CA ASP A 113 -6.28 -2.34 -14.46
C ASP A 113 -5.95 -1.16 -15.39
N ALA A 114 -6.97 -0.54 -15.98
CA ALA A 114 -6.82 0.61 -16.86
C ALA A 114 -6.21 1.85 -16.16
N PHE A 115 -6.43 2.01 -14.86
CA PHE A 115 -5.80 3.07 -14.08
C PHE A 115 -4.33 2.77 -13.81
N SER A 116 -4.01 1.53 -13.48
CA SER A 116 -2.67 1.12 -13.02
C SER A 116 -1.67 1.00 -14.18
N ARG A 117 -2.14 0.98 -15.42
CA ARG A 117 -1.31 0.79 -16.63
C ARG A 117 -1.48 1.95 -17.59
N THR A 118 -0.80 3.06 -17.28
CA THR A 118 -0.79 4.24 -18.13
C THR A 118 0.65 4.57 -18.57
N PRO A 119 0.83 5.20 -19.73
CA PRO A 119 2.14 5.66 -20.19
C PRO A 119 2.84 6.59 -19.20
N GLU A 120 2.08 7.41 -18.47
CA GLU A 120 2.58 8.33 -17.47
C GLU A 120 3.19 7.58 -16.28
N LEU A 121 2.51 6.54 -15.76
CA LEU A 121 3.03 5.70 -14.67
C LEU A 121 4.26 4.92 -15.09
N ALA A 122 4.26 4.38 -16.32
CA ALA A 122 5.44 3.72 -16.90
C ALA A 122 6.63 4.69 -16.98
N ALA A 123 6.40 5.92 -17.47
CA ALA A 123 7.44 6.94 -17.54
C ALA A 123 7.99 7.31 -16.16
N VAL A 124 7.12 7.50 -15.17
CA VAL A 124 7.51 7.78 -13.77
C VAL A 124 8.38 6.64 -13.22
N ALA A 125 7.99 5.37 -13.41
CA ALA A 125 8.77 4.22 -12.94
C ALA A 125 10.17 4.18 -13.56
N HIS A 126 10.29 4.44 -14.86
CA HIS A 126 11.59 4.52 -15.54
C HIS A 126 12.41 5.73 -15.09
N ASP A 127 11.79 6.90 -14.89
CA ASP A 127 12.48 8.13 -14.45
C ASP A 127 13.14 7.96 -13.08
N ILE A 128 12.52 7.21 -12.16
CA ILE A 128 13.10 6.91 -10.85
C ILE A 128 14.11 5.76 -10.87
N GLY A 129 14.29 5.10 -12.04
CA GLY A 129 15.39 4.16 -12.29
C GLY A 129 14.99 2.68 -12.35
N MET A 130 13.68 2.35 -12.41
CA MET A 130 13.25 0.97 -12.63
C MET A 130 13.49 0.58 -14.10
N SER A 131 14.15 -0.56 -14.33
CA SER A 131 14.49 -1.06 -15.66
C SER A 131 13.36 -1.89 -16.27
N ASP A 132 12.74 -2.73 -15.46
CA ASP A 132 11.63 -3.62 -15.82
C ASP A 132 10.57 -3.57 -14.72
N PRO A 133 9.78 -2.46 -14.62
CA PRO A 133 8.83 -2.27 -13.54
C PRO A 133 7.64 -3.22 -13.67
N LEU A 134 7.46 -4.09 -12.66
CA LEU A 134 6.38 -5.06 -12.54
C LEU A 134 5.46 -4.73 -11.36
N LEU A 135 4.14 -4.72 -11.58
CA LEU A 135 3.16 -4.48 -10.53
C LEU A 135 2.98 -5.73 -9.69
N LEU A 136 3.30 -5.62 -8.40
CA LEU A 136 3.30 -6.75 -7.47
C LEU A 136 1.97 -6.88 -6.72
N GLN A 137 1.49 -5.78 -6.14
CA GLN A 137 0.22 -5.73 -5.43
C GLN A 137 -0.45 -4.37 -5.55
N SER A 138 -1.74 -4.34 -5.26
CA SER A 138 -2.50 -3.10 -5.08
C SER A 138 -3.39 -3.16 -3.85
N MET A 139 -3.59 -2.01 -3.21
CA MET A 139 -4.50 -1.86 -2.09
C MET A 139 -5.36 -0.61 -2.27
N TYR A 140 -6.65 -0.71 -2.01
CA TYR A 140 -7.51 0.44 -1.83
C TYR A 140 -7.81 0.61 -0.35
N ILE A 141 -7.33 1.71 0.23
CA ILE A 141 -7.39 1.99 1.67
C ILE A 141 -8.55 2.96 1.92
N PHE A 142 -9.47 2.58 2.80
CA PHE A 142 -10.65 3.39 3.12
C PHE A 142 -10.37 4.42 4.20
N LYS A 143 -9.57 4.08 5.21
CA LYS A 143 -9.28 4.88 6.40
C LYS A 143 -10.51 5.65 6.87
N GLN A 144 -11.49 4.90 7.33
CA GLN A 144 -12.83 5.37 7.68
C GLN A 144 -12.78 6.46 8.76
N ALA A 145 -13.78 7.36 8.75
CA ALA A 145 -13.95 8.37 9.78
C ALA A 145 -13.98 7.73 11.18
N HIS A 146 -13.21 8.26 12.13
CA HIS A 146 -13.11 7.86 13.55
C HIS A 146 -12.58 6.45 13.85
N ILE A 147 -12.66 5.50 12.91
CA ILE A 147 -12.23 4.11 13.11
C ILE A 147 -11.02 3.71 12.26
N GLY A 148 -10.63 4.54 11.29
CA GLY A 148 -9.44 4.31 10.46
C GLY A 148 -8.19 4.28 11.34
N GLY A 149 -7.67 3.08 11.59
CA GLY A 149 -6.59 2.85 12.53
C GLY A 149 -5.25 3.44 12.10
N GLU A 150 -4.34 3.57 13.05
CA GLU A 150 -2.95 3.92 12.80
C GLU A 150 -2.26 2.83 11.96
N VAL A 151 -1.39 3.26 11.06
CA VAL A 151 -0.38 2.41 10.42
C VAL A 151 0.97 2.78 11.05
N THR A 152 1.51 1.89 11.86
CA THR A 152 2.77 2.08 12.57
C THR A 152 3.95 2.26 11.61
N CYS A 153 5.03 2.89 12.07
CA CYS A 153 6.20 3.14 11.24
C CYS A 153 6.81 1.83 10.74
N HIS A 154 6.94 1.72 9.43
CA HIS A 154 7.46 0.54 8.74
C HIS A 154 8.14 0.93 7.42
N THR A 155 8.72 -0.05 6.76
CA THR A 155 9.17 0.03 5.37
C THR A 155 8.44 -1.06 4.56
N ASP A 156 8.04 -0.75 3.33
CA ASP A 156 7.36 -1.74 2.46
C ASP A 156 8.25 -2.93 2.16
N HIS A 157 9.55 -2.68 2.03
CA HIS A 157 10.56 -3.70 1.79
C HIS A 157 10.59 -4.79 2.87
N THR A 158 10.21 -4.47 4.10
CA THR A 158 10.05 -5.47 5.18
C THR A 158 9.11 -6.60 4.78
N TYR A 159 8.06 -6.30 4.03
CA TYR A 159 6.99 -7.24 3.66
C TYR A 159 7.09 -7.77 2.23
N LEU A 160 7.79 -7.03 1.35
CA LEU A 160 7.88 -7.30 -0.08
C LEU A 160 9.37 -7.35 -0.49
N TRP A 161 10.08 -8.38 0.00
CA TRP A 161 11.53 -8.45 -0.08
C TRP A 161 12.02 -8.76 -1.49
N THR A 162 12.93 -7.93 -2.01
CA THR A 162 13.66 -8.16 -3.26
C THR A 162 15.17 -8.06 -3.06
N GLU A 163 15.93 -8.75 -3.89
CA GLU A 163 17.40 -8.69 -3.92
C GLU A 163 17.88 -8.38 -5.34
N PRO A 164 18.46 -7.19 -5.59
CA PRO A 164 18.58 -6.04 -4.69
C PRO A 164 17.21 -5.44 -4.33
N ARG A 165 17.19 -4.50 -3.36
CA ARG A 165 15.97 -3.78 -2.94
C ARG A 165 15.47 -2.90 -4.10
N THR A 166 14.24 -3.14 -4.58
CA THR A 166 13.67 -2.44 -5.74
C THR A 166 12.19 -2.09 -5.57
N VAL A 167 11.62 -2.38 -4.40
CA VAL A 167 10.20 -2.05 -4.14
C VAL A 167 10.01 -0.53 -4.18
N VAL A 168 8.98 -0.09 -4.89
CA VAL A 168 8.51 1.30 -4.88
C VAL A 168 7.00 1.32 -4.69
N GLY A 169 6.55 2.10 -3.73
CA GLY A 169 5.13 2.41 -3.50
C GLY A 169 4.69 3.60 -4.35
N PHE A 170 3.57 3.44 -5.06
CA PHE A 170 2.83 4.48 -5.78
C PHE A 170 1.53 4.70 -5.03
N TRP A 171 1.47 5.72 -4.20
CA TRP A 171 0.31 6.04 -3.38
C TRP A 171 -0.45 7.23 -3.98
N PHE A 172 -1.74 7.03 -4.26
CA PHE A 172 -2.61 8.03 -4.87
C PHE A 172 -3.63 8.55 -3.85
N ALA A 173 -3.68 9.85 -3.63
CA ALA A 173 -4.69 10.51 -2.83
C ALA A 173 -6.03 10.51 -3.59
N ILE A 174 -6.96 9.64 -3.22
CA ILE A 174 -8.31 9.62 -3.78
C ILE A 174 -9.19 10.69 -3.14
N ASP A 175 -8.96 10.97 -1.87
CA ASP A 175 -9.49 12.12 -1.13
C ASP A 175 -8.33 12.99 -0.64
N ASP A 176 -8.61 14.23 -0.22
CA ASP A 176 -7.64 15.07 0.46
C ASP A 176 -7.12 14.36 1.72
N ALA A 177 -5.83 14.24 1.85
CA ALA A 177 -5.16 13.67 3.01
C ALA A 177 -4.56 14.78 3.86
N THR A 178 -5.04 14.94 5.08
CA THR A 178 -4.62 15.95 6.05
C THR A 178 -4.11 15.29 7.33
N ARG A 179 -3.50 16.03 8.22
CA ARG A 179 -3.08 15.53 9.53
C ARG A 179 -4.24 14.93 10.32
N GLU A 180 -5.42 15.53 10.26
CA GLU A 180 -6.59 15.12 11.02
C GLU A 180 -7.19 13.80 10.53
N ASN A 181 -7.14 13.55 9.21
CA ASN A 181 -7.70 12.32 8.64
C ASN A 181 -6.64 11.25 8.33
N GLY A 182 -5.43 11.42 8.86
CA GLY A 182 -4.37 10.43 8.79
C GLY A 182 -3.60 10.44 7.47
N CYS A 183 -3.04 11.59 7.07
CA CYS A 183 -2.06 11.66 5.99
C CYS A 183 -0.82 10.83 6.32
N MET A 184 0.02 10.60 5.32
CA MET A 184 1.29 9.91 5.53
C MET A 184 2.35 10.84 6.13
N TRP A 185 3.31 10.20 6.79
CA TRP A 185 4.55 10.80 7.29
C TRP A 185 5.71 9.91 6.87
N ALA A 186 6.83 10.50 6.48
CA ALA A 186 8.02 9.76 6.07
C ALA A 186 9.29 10.36 6.67
N VAL A 187 10.33 9.54 6.80
CA VAL A 187 11.66 9.96 7.25
C VAL A 187 12.51 10.32 6.04
N PRO A 188 12.84 11.61 5.78
CA PRO A 188 13.68 12.00 4.66
C PRO A 188 15.05 11.30 4.71
N GLY A 189 15.46 10.71 3.59
CA GLY A 189 16.71 9.95 3.50
C GLY A 189 16.71 8.62 4.24
N GLY A 190 15.58 8.22 4.86
CA GLY A 190 15.46 7.02 5.66
C GLY A 190 15.67 5.72 4.90
N HIS A 191 15.48 5.71 3.57
CA HIS A 191 15.78 4.56 2.71
C HIS A 191 17.26 4.13 2.70
N ARG A 192 18.16 4.98 3.19
CA ARG A 192 19.60 4.68 3.37
C ARG A 192 19.93 4.08 4.73
N LEU A 193 18.97 4.04 5.65
CA LEU A 193 19.16 3.40 6.95
C LEU A 193 19.32 1.87 6.81
N PRO A 194 19.95 1.21 7.78
CA PRO A 194 19.95 -0.24 7.87
C PRO A 194 18.54 -0.81 7.87
N VAL A 195 18.35 -1.97 7.25
CA VAL A 195 17.08 -2.70 7.30
C VAL A 195 16.82 -3.14 8.74
N ARG A 196 15.62 -2.88 9.26
CA ARG A 196 15.25 -3.18 10.66
C ARG A 196 14.70 -4.60 10.82
N SER A 197 13.90 -5.05 9.87
CA SER A 197 13.22 -6.35 9.97
C SER A 197 12.85 -6.89 8.59
N ARG A 198 12.57 -8.19 8.55
CA ARG A 198 12.02 -8.88 7.40
C ARG A 198 10.85 -9.76 7.84
N SER A 199 9.69 -9.57 7.21
CA SER A 199 8.53 -10.44 7.36
C SER A 199 8.49 -11.45 6.22
N ARG A 200 8.40 -12.74 6.56
CA ARG A 200 8.40 -13.83 5.58
C ARG A 200 7.49 -14.97 6.03
N LEU A 201 7.20 -15.89 5.14
CA LEU A 201 6.52 -17.14 5.50
C LEU A 201 7.43 -18.00 6.39
N ASN A 202 6.82 -18.68 7.34
CA ASN A 202 7.50 -19.74 8.10
C ASN A 202 7.81 -20.95 7.20
N GLU A 203 8.57 -21.93 7.67
CA GLU A 203 8.96 -23.12 6.91
C GLU A 203 7.74 -23.93 6.41
N SER A 204 6.67 -24.00 7.19
CA SER A 204 5.43 -24.69 6.81
C SER A 204 4.53 -23.86 5.88
N ARG A 205 4.86 -22.60 5.61
CA ARG A 205 4.09 -21.63 4.80
C ARG A 205 2.66 -21.39 5.29
N THR A 206 2.41 -21.60 6.58
CA THR A 206 1.10 -21.46 7.23
C THR A 206 0.97 -20.16 8.02
N ALA A 207 2.06 -19.42 8.19
CA ALA A 207 2.07 -18.17 8.94
C ALA A 207 3.22 -17.26 8.48
N THR A 208 3.12 -15.97 8.77
CA THR A 208 4.25 -15.06 8.65
C THR A 208 5.04 -15.00 9.96
N VAL A 209 6.35 -14.85 9.84
CA VAL A 209 7.28 -14.56 10.93
C VAL A 209 8.06 -13.31 10.59
N THR A 210 8.43 -12.52 11.61
CA THR A 210 9.25 -11.33 11.41
C THR A 210 10.58 -11.51 12.08
N ASP A 211 11.63 -11.54 11.27
CA ASP A 211 13.02 -11.58 11.74
C ASP A 211 13.46 -10.13 12.02
N VAL A 212 13.94 -9.87 13.23
CA VAL A 212 14.58 -8.59 13.59
C VAL A 212 16.03 -8.65 13.13
N ILE A 213 16.41 -7.73 12.24
CA ILE A 213 17.77 -7.63 11.69
C ILE A 213 18.57 -6.57 12.45
N ASP A 214 17.96 -5.42 12.70
CA ASP A 214 18.54 -4.34 13.48
C ASP A 214 17.48 -3.81 14.47
N PRO A 215 17.71 -3.92 15.80
CA PRO A 215 16.72 -3.55 16.81
C PRO A 215 16.62 -2.03 17.03
N GLU A 216 17.47 -1.23 16.41
CA GLU A 216 17.42 0.24 16.55
C GLU A 216 16.09 0.79 16.04
N PRO A 217 15.43 1.69 16.76
CA PRO A 217 14.18 2.29 16.29
C PRO A 217 14.40 3.21 15.07
N TYR A 218 13.34 3.43 14.30
CA TYR A 218 13.36 4.48 13.28
C TYR A 218 13.40 5.87 13.95
N PRO A 219 14.08 6.88 13.33
CA PRO A 219 14.20 8.22 13.89
C PRO A 219 12.90 9.03 13.70
N LEU A 220 11.89 8.75 14.52
CA LEU A 220 10.55 9.35 14.40
C LEU A 220 10.53 10.87 14.56
N ASP A 221 11.52 11.43 15.25
CA ASP A 221 11.67 12.90 15.39
C ASP A 221 12.00 13.60 14.06
N SER A 222 12.44 12.84 13.05
CA SER A 222 12.78 13.34 11.71
C SER A 222 11.61 13.23 10.72
N LEU A 223 10.45 12.75 11.14
CA LEU A 223 9.29 12.58 10.28
C LEU A 223 8.82 13.93 9.71
N VAL A 224 8.54 13.95 8.41
CA VAL A 224 7.87 15.05 7.73
C VAL A 224 6.47 14.65 7.32
N CYS A 225 5.54 15.58 7.43
CA CYS A 225 4.15 15.39 7.07
C CYS A 225 3.96 15.45 5.55
N LEU A 226 3.28 14.48 4.97
CA LEU A 226 2.96 14.40 3.56
C LEU A 226 1.46 14.62 3.35
N GLU A 227 0.96 15.83 3.66
CA GLU A 227 -0.40 16.21 3.29
C GLU A 227 -0.52 16.24 1.77
N ALA A 228 -1.64 15.72 1.25
CA ALA A 228 -1.84 15.56 -0.18
C ALA A 228 -3.27 15.92 -0.58
N LYS A 229 -3.42 16.77 -1.58
CA LYS A 229 -4.72 17.00 -2.21
C LYS A 229 -5.14 15.80 -3.06
N ARG A 230 -6.45 15.63 -3.28
CA ARG A 230 -6.96 14.64 -4.23
C ARG A 230 -6.23 14.74 -5.56
N GLY A 231 -5.85 13.60 -6.10
CA GLY A 231 -5.12 13.51 -7.36
C GLY A 231 -3.60 13.59 -7.23
N THR A 232 -3.06 13.80 -6.03
CA THR A 232 -1.62 13.74 -5.77
C THR A 232 -1.13 12.29 -5.83
N LEU A 233 0.00 12.06 -6.51
CA LEU A 233 0.81 10.85 -6.40
C LEU A 233 1.93 11.10 -5.37
N VAL A 234 2.07 10.18 -4.42
CA VAL A 234 3.24 10.09 -3.55
C VAL A 234 4.02 8.84 -3.91
N LEU A 235 5.27 9.02 -4.35
CA LEU A 235 6.21 7.92 -4.56
C LEU A 235 6.97 7.65 -3.26
N LEU A 236 7.14 6.39 -2.91
CA LEU A 236 7.87 5.93 -1.74
C LEU A 236 8.89 4.86 -2.17
N ASP A 237 10.18 5.10 -1.94
CA ASP A 237 11.16 4.01 -1.97
C ASP A 237 10.76 2.99 -0.91
N GLY A 238 10.71 1.72 -1.27
CA GLY A 238 10.22 0.67 -0.37
C GLY A 238 11.04 0.52 0.92
N ALA A 239 12.21 1.13 1.00
CA ALA A 239 13.04 1.17 2.21
C ALA A 239 12.88 2.47 3.02
N VAL A 240 12.07 3.44 2.59
CA VAL A 240 11.83 4.65 3.37
C VAL A 240 10.87 4.37 4.53
N PRO A 241 11.26 4.66 5.79
CA PRO A 241 10.35 4.51 6.92
C PRO A 241 9.21 5.53 6.82
N HIS A 242 7.98 5.03 6.90
CA HIS A 242 6.79 5.86 6.83
C HIS A 242 5.67 5.32 7.73
N LEU A 243 4.74 6.18 8.06
CA LEU A 243 3.58 5.87 8.89
C LEU A 243 2.35 6.69 8.47
N SER A 244 1.22 6.39 9.06
CA SER A 244 -0.01 7.16 8.90
C SER A 244 -0.78 7.14 10.22
N ALA A 245 -1.06 8.30 10.80
CA ALA A 245 -1.84 8.41 12.03
C ALA A 245 -3.27 7.89 11.87
N ALA A 246 -3.96 7.65 12.96
CA ALA A 246 -5.39 7.33 12.95
C ALA A 246 -6.21 8.49 12.35
N ASN A 247 -7.35 8.15 11.75
CA ASN A 247 -8.30 9.15 11.29
C ASN A 247 -9.22 9.57 12.44
N THR A 248 -9.02 10.79 12.94
CA THR A 248 -9.84 11.37 14.01
C THR A 248 -10.93 12.31 13.49
N SER A 249 -11.02 12.48 12.17
CA SER A 249 -11.96 13.39 11.52
C SER A 249 -13.31 12.73 11.18
N ASP A 250 -14.30 13.56 10.83
CA ASP A 250 -15.62 13.13 10.38
C ASP A 250 -15.65 12.64 8.90
N LYS A 251 -14.49 12.61 8.23
CA LYS A 251 -14.40 12.26 6.80
C LYS A 251 -13.45 11.09 6.60
N PRO A 252 -13.82 10.09 5.77
CA PRO A 252 -12.88 9.05 5.39
C PRO A 252 -11.74 9.66 4.55
N ARG A 253 -10.61 8.96 4.50
CA ARG A 253 -9.47 9.31 3.66
C ARG A 253 -9.14 8.13 2.75
N HIS A 254 -9.73 8.13 1.57
CA HIS A 254 -9.50 7.09 0.59
C HIS A 254 -8.16 7.28 -0.12
N ALA A 255 -7.46 6.19 -0.33
CA ALA A 255 -6.25 6.13 -1.13
C ALA A 255 -6.19 4.83 -1.93
N TYR A 256 -5.51 4.88 -3.07
CA TYR A 256 -5.14 3.70 -3.83
C TYR A 256 -3.63 3.57 -3.82
N THR A 257 -3.11 2.36 -3.65
CA THR A 257 -1.66 2.11 -3.61
C THR A 257 -1.31 0.95 -4.54
N ILE A 258 -0.25 1.12 -5.32
CA ILE A 258 0.41 0.06 -6.08
C ILE A 258 1.82 -0.09 -5.52
N HIS A 259 2.27 -1.34 -5.29
CA HIS A 259 3.67 -1.63 -5.09
C HIS A 259 4.21 -2.29 -6.34
N ALA A 260 5.26 -1.69 -6.90
CA ALA A 260 6.00 -2.23 -8.03
C ALA A 260 7.38 -2.70 -7.57
N ILE A 261 7.90 -3.71 -8.27
CA ILE A 261 9.28 -4.19 -8.14
C ILE A 261 9.96 -4.11 -9.50
N ASP A 262 11.28 -4.08 -9.52
CA ASP A 262 12.03 -4.23 -10.78
C ASP A 262 12.22 -5.72 -11.10
N GLY A 263 11.81 -6.16 -12.28
CA GLY A 263 11.91 -7.54 -12.74
C GLY A 263 13.34 -8.07 -12.85
N VAL A 264 14.34 -7.18 -12.84
CA VAL A 264 15.77 -7.58 -12.76
C VAL A 264 16.17 -8.05 -11.37
N ALA A 265 15.38 -7.77 -10.34
CA ALA A 265 15.62 -8.21 -8.97
C ALA A 265 14.94 -9.56 -8.70
N LYS A 266 15.54 -10.34 -7.79
CA LYS A 266 14.93 -11.57 -7.31
C LYS A 266 13.85 -11.24 -6.27
N TYR A 267 12.59 -11.57 -6.53
CA TYR A 267 11.53 -11.63 -5.54
C TYR A 267 11.60 -12.97 -4.82
N LEU A 268 11.74 -12.97 -3.48
CA LEU A 268 12.03 -14.20 -2.76
C LEU A 268 10.80 -15.07 -2.55
N ASP A 269 10.98 -16.39 -2.65
CA ASP A 269 9.91 -17.39 -2.57
C ASP A 269 9.24 -17.47 -1.19
N ASP A 270 9.91 -17.00 -0.15
CA ASP A 270 9.38 -16.95 1.21
C ASP A 270 8.70 -15.61 1.57
N ASN A 271 8.55 -14.68 0.63
CA ASN A 271 7.65 -13.56 0.82
C ASN A 271 6.21 -14.04 1.05
N TRP A 272 5.47 -13.35 1.91
CA TRP A 272 4.09 -13.73 2.21
C TRP A 272 3.17 -13.64 0.99
N LEU A 273 3.35 -12.60 0.18
CA LEU A 273 2.56 -12.37 -1.03
C LEU A 273 3.13 -13.22 -2.16
N GLN A 274 2.42 -14.26 -2.53
CA GLN A 274 2.77 -15.14 -3.63
C GLN A 274 1.70 -15.06 -4.73
N ARG A 275 2.14 -15.21 -5.99
CA ARG A 275 1.27 -15.13 -7.17
C ARG A 275 1.56 -16.29 -8.12
N PRO A 276 1.23 -17.55 -7.74
CA PRO A 276 1.59 -18.73 -8.51
C PRO A 276 0.83 -18.88 -9.83
N THR A 277 -0.39 -18.32 -9.94
CA THR A 277 -1.26 -18.47 -11.13
C THR A 277 -1.54 -17.16 -11.86
N LEU A 278 -1.23 -16.02 -11.23
CA LEU A 278 -1.43 -14.68 -11.80
C LEU A 278 -0.07 -13.98 -11.97
N PRO A 279 0.61 -14.13 -13.14
CA PRO A 279 1.94 -13.57 -13.35
C PRO A 279 1.94 -12.05 -13.24
N LEU A 280 3.08 -11.49 -12.81
CA LEU A 280 3.26 -10.05 -12.74
C LEU A 280 3.26 -9.46 -14.17
N ARG A 281 2.61 -8.30 -14.31
CA ARG A 281 2.61 -7.50 -15.53
C ARG A 281 3.16 -6.10 -15.23
N GLY A 282 3.71 -5.43 -16.23
CA GLY A 282 4.26 -4.07 -16.13
C GLY A 282 3.18 -2.99 -16.14
N PHE A 283 3.63 -1.73 -16.20
CA PHE A 283 2.76 -0.56 -16.37
C PHE A 283 2.27 -0.38 -17.82
N SER A 284 2.79 -1.11 -18.77
CA SER A 284 2.32 -1.18 -20.15
C SER A 284 2.06 -2.64 -20.51
N ASP A 285 0.97 -2.89 -21.24
CA ASP A 285 0.76 -4.18 -21.89
C ASP A 285 1.80 -4.32 -23.02
N ASN A 286 2.76 -5.21 -22.86
CA ASN A 286 3.64 -5.64 -23.94
C ASN A 286 3.06 -6.86 -24.61
#